data_72a2f653100035a5679f2d77905dd64d
#
_entry.id   72a2f653100035a5679f2d77905dd64d
#
_cell.length_a   1.000
_cell.length_b   1.000
_cell.length_c   1.000
_cell.angle_alpha   90.00
_cell.angle_beta   90.00
_cell.angle_gamma   90.00
#
_symmetry.space_group_name_H-M   'P 1'
#
loop_
_entity.id
_entity.type
_entity.pdbx_description
1 polymer ?
#
loop_
_entity_poly.entity_id
_entity_poly.type
_entity_poly.pdbx_seq_one_letter_code
_entity_poly.pdbx_strand_id
1 'polypeptide(L)'
;MVLQNKYYRTIWLDESNARDVYVLDQRELPFSIKILTLRNLEEAASAIENMAVRGAPQIGATAAFAFYLATREMTEDISFADFISSVSNRLAITRPTAVDLFYAIELQKRALTALADQPKEEFLTLKKTATSVALRTAQKWCDDSIKECEAIGQAGLEVIKKIYAKTGKPVNILTHCNAGWLACIDIGTATAPVYAAQKEGIPVHVWVDETRPRNQGSRLTAFELQEQKVPFTLITDNAGGHLMQHGMVDMVIVGTDRTTRNGDVANKIGTYLKALAAFDNQIPFYVGLPLSSLDTNIADGIKEIPIEERSADEVHWIEGWNGTKIEKVRISPFDAPAANFGFDVTPARLITGGLITAKGICPANEKDISQFFNL
;
A
#
# COMPACT_ATOMS: atom_id res chain seq x y z
N MET A 1 -2.72 12.66 7.18
CA MET A 1 -2.66 13.71 6.12
C MET A 1 -3.88 14.64 6.18
N VAL A 2 -3.80 15.81 5.57
CA VAL A 2 -4.90 16.79 5.61
C VAL A 2 -5.79 16.61 4.37
N LEU A 3 -7.10 16.53 4.59
CA LEU A 3 -8.13 16.38 3.59
C LEU A 3 -9.25 17.37 3.93
N GLN A 4 -9.56 18.31 3.02
CA GLN A 4 -10.53 19.38 3.26
C GLN A 4 -10.32 20.11 4.60
N ASN A 5 -9.07 20.49 4.90
CA ASN A 5 -8.65 21.16 6.14
C ASN A 5 -8.84 20.36 7.44
N LYS A 6 -9.12 19.06 7.36
CA LYS A 6 -9.18 18.16 8.52
C LYS A 6 -8.12 17.06 8.38
N TYR A 7 -7.47 16.71 9.50
CA TYR A 7 -6.53 15.59 9.52
C TYR A 7 -7.29 14.26 9.49
N TYR A 8 -6.85 13.34 8.63
CA TYR A 8 -7.35 11.97 8.53
C TYR A 8 -6.21 10.98 8.51
N ARG A 9 -6.42 9.84 9.16
CA ARG A 9 -5.80 8.56 8.82
C ARG A 9 -6.74 7.83 7.86
N THR A 10 -6.25 6.85 7.14
CA THR A 10 -7.11 6.05 6.24
C THR A 10 -7.93 5.01 6.99
N ILE A 11 -7.51 4.68 8.21
CA ILE A 11 -8.23 3.84 9.16
C ILE A 11 -8.05 4.40 10.58
N TRP A 12 -9.12 4.47 11.35
CA TRP A 12 -9.08 4.91 12.73
C TRP A 12 -10.22 4.32 13.56
N LEU A 13 -10.03 4.30 14.87
CA LEU A 13 -11.07 3.95 15.83
C LEU A 13 -11.81 5.22 16.26
N ASP A 14 -13.12 5.10 16.51
CA ASP A 14 -13.89 6.19 17.10
C ASP A 14 -13.44 6.43 18.55
N GLU A 15 -12.89 7.61 18.81
CA GLU A 15 -12.42 7.99 20.13
C GLU A 15 -13.57 8.14 21.14
N SER A 16 -14.80 8.43 20.68
CA SER A 16 -15.96 8.67 21.53
C SER A 16 -16.56 7.39 22.09
N ASN A 17 -16.51 6.29 21.36
CA ASN A 17 -17.12 5.02 21.76
C ASN A 17 -16.14 3.83 21.77
N ALA A 18 -14.95 3.97 21.22
CA ALA A 18 -13.92 2.94 21.06
C ALA A 18 -14.51 1.60 20.53
N ARG A 19 -15.55 1.68 19.70
CA ARG A 19 -16.30 0.52 19.22
C ARG A 19 -16.10 0.29 17.74
N ASP A 20 -16.32 1.33 16.97
CA ASP A 20 -16.39 1.25 15.51
C ASP A 20 -15.06 1.65 14.89
N VAL A 21 -14.69 0.95 13.85
CA VAL A 21 -13.50 1.25 13.04
C VAL A 21 -13.95 1.95 11.77
N TYR A 22 -13.38 3.10 11.49
CA TYR A 22 -13.69 3.88 10.30
C TYR A 22 -12.60 3.75 9.26
N VAL A 23 -12.99 3.66 7.98
CA VAL A 23 -12.07 3.67 6.84
C VAL A 23 -12.58 4.63 5.76
N LEU A 24 -11.66 5.22 5.01
CA LEU A 24 -11.98 5.95 3.79
C LEU A 24 -12.32 4.95 2.67
N ASP A 25 -13.49 5.06 2.07
CA ASP A 25 -13.89 4.27 0.90
C ASP A 25 -13.15 4.78 -0.35
N GLN A 26 -12.07 4.10 -0.70
CA GLN A 26 -11.23 4.52 -1.82
C GLN A 26 -11.88 4.30 -3.20
N ARG A 27 -13.01 3.60 -3.27
CA ARG A 27 -13.77 3.40 -4.51
C ARG A 27 -14.51 4.67 -4.96
N GLU A 28 -14.84 5.53 -4.01
CA GLU A 28 -15.56 6.78 -4.26
C GLU A 28 -14.62 7.93 -4.66
N LEU A 29 -13.33 7.82 -4.29
CA LEU A 29 -12.33 8.83 -4.63
C LEU A 29 -12.03 8.86 -6.14
N PRO A 30 -11.71 10.02 -6.72
CA PRO A 30 -11.57 11.35 -6.09
C PRO A 30 -12.89 12.13 -5.99
N PHE A 31 -14.01 11.57 -6.45
CA PHE A 31 -15.23 12.31 -6.67
C PHE A 31 -16.06 12.55 -5.42
N SER A 32 -15.92 11.67 -4.43
CA SER A 32 -16.64 11.76 -3.16
C SER A 32 -15.77 11.22 -2.02
N ILE A 33 -15.80 11.90 -0.88
CA ILE A 33 -15.17 11.41 0.36
C ILE A 33 -16.24 10.69 1.16
N LYS A 34 -16.12 9.36 1.22
CA LYS A 34 -17.04 8.51 1.95
C LYS A 34 -16.30 7.75 3.04
N ILE A 35 -16.85 7.79 4.24
CA ILE A 35 -16.34 7.04 5.38
C ILE A 35 -17.24 5.82 5.58
N LEU A 36 -16.63 4.64 5.61
CA LEU A 36 -17.30 3.41 5.98
C LEU A 36 -17.06 3.12 7.45
N THR A 37 -18.10 2.61 8.11
CA THR A 37 -18.02 2.11 9.48
C THR A 37 -17.95 0.59 9.45
N LEU A 38 -16.87 0.04 10.02
CA LEU A 38 -16.67 -1.40 10.16
C LEU A 38 -17.00 -1.80 11.61
N ARG A 39 -18.02 -2.66 11.79
CA ARG A 39 -18.56 -3.05 13.11
C ARG A 39 -18.22 -4.46 13.49
N ASN A 40 -17.90 -5.31 12.50
CA ASN A 40 -17.68 -6.74 12.65
C ASN A 40 -16.62 -7.25 11.68
N LEU A 41 -16.26 -8.54 11.83
CA LEU A 41 -15.28 -9.22 10.97
C LEU A 41 -15.67 -9.18 9.48
N GLU A 42 -16.93 -9.43 9.16
CA GLU A 42 -17.39 -9.56 7.77
C GLU A 42 -17.39 -8.21 7.04
N GLU A 43 -17.74 -7.11 7.72
CA GLU A 43 -17.63 -5.78 7.13
C GLU A 43 -16.17 -5.42 6.83
N ALA A 44 -15.23 -5.79 7.72
CA ALA A 44 -13.80 -5.57 7.50
C ALA A 44 -13.25 -6.45 6.36
N ALA A 45 -13.60 -7.74 6.33
CA ALA A 45 -13.22 -8.66 5.26
C ALA A 45 -13.76 -8.19 3.90
N SER A 46 -15.05 -7.83 3.84
CA SER A 46 -15.67 -7.28 2.62
C SER A 46 -15.00 -5.99 2.15
N ALA A 47 -14.58 -5.10 3.06
CA ALA A 47 -13.87 -3.87 2.68
C ALA A 47 -12.53 -4.15 1.99
N ILE A 48 -11.84 -5.24 2.37
CA ILE A 48 -10.62 -5.72 1.71
C ILE A 48 -10.94 -6.34 0.35
N GLU A 49 -11.91 -7.26 0.28
CA GLU A 49 -12.30 -8.00 -0.93
C GLU A 49 -12.75 -7.08 -2.06
N ASN A 50 -13.65 -6.14 -1.74
CA ASN A 50 -14.23 -5.21 -2.72
C ASN A 50 -13.39 -3.96 -2.97
N MET A 51 -12.18 -3.91 -2.35
CA MET A 51 -11.21 -2.82 -2.48
C MET A 51 -11.71 -1.44 -2.02
N ALA A 52 -12.64 -1.39 -1.07
CA ALA A 52 -12.93 -0.16 -0.33
C ALA A 52 -11.66 0.32 0.40
N VAL A 53 -10.83 -0.62 0.85
CA VAL A 53 -9.46 -0.41 1.29
C VAL A 53 -8.48 -1.18 0.40
N ARG A 54 -7.31 -0.61 0.10
CA ARG A 54 -6.28 -1.19 -0.75
C ARG A 54 -4.90 -0.61 -0.39
N GLY A 55 -3.83 -1.25 -0.90
CA GLY A 55 -2.45 -0.95 -0.53
C GLY A 55 -2.00 -1.86 0.63
N ALA A 56 -0.77 -2.35 0.55
CA ALA A 56 -0.30 -3.39 1.45
C ALA A 56 -0.42 -3.02 2.94
N PRO A 57 0.11 -1.87 3.43
CA PRO A 57 -0.02 -1.50 4.85
C PRO A 57 -1.47 -1.23 5.29
N GLN A 58 -2.31 -0.66 4.41
CA GLN A 58 -3.71 -0.39 4.72
C GLN A 58 -4.53 -1.69 4.85
N ILE A 59 -4.26 -2.68 4.01
CA ILE A 59 -4.88 -4.00 4.11
C ILE A 59 -4.47 -4.68 5.42
N GLY A 60 -3.18 -4.61 5.78
CA GLY A 60 -2.68 -5.13 7.07
C GLY A 60 -3.33 -4.47 8.27
N ALA A 61 -3.46 -3.15 8.27
CA ALA A 61 -4.15 -2.41 9.32
C ALA A 61 -5.63 -2.83 9.45
N THR A 62 -6.33 -2.95 8.31
CA THR A 62 -7.73 -3.37 8.30
C THR A 62 -7.89 -4.80 8.83
N ALA A 63 -6.99 -5.72 8.47
CA ALA A 63 -6.98 -7.08 8.98
C ALA A 63 -6.68 -7.11 10.50
N ALA A 64 -5.75 -6.31 10.97
CA ALA A 64 -5.45 -6.21 12.40
C ALA A 64 -6.67 -5.70 13.21
N PHE A 65 -7.37 -4.69 12.72
CA PHE A 65 -8.62 -4.23 13.33
C PHE A 65 -9.78 -5.23 13.19
N ALA A 66 -9.79 -6.06 12.12
CA ALA A 66 -10.80 -7.11 11.96
C ALA A 66 -10.74 -8.15 13.10
N PHE A 67 -9.53 -8.50 13.60
CA PHE A 67 -9.39 -9.33 14.80
C PHE A 67 -9.99 -8.68 16.03
N TYR A 68 -9.74 -7.38 16.23
CA TYR A 68 -10.38 -6.63 17.33
C TYR A 68 -11.91 -6.68 17.22
N LEU A 69 -12.47 -6.44 16.04
CA LEU A 69 -13.91 -6.50 15.81
C LEU A 69 -14.44 -7.92 16.07
N ALA A 70 -13.76 -8.95 15.58
CA ALA A 70 -14.14 -10.34 15.79
C ALA A 70 -14.14 -10.74 17.27
N THR A 71 -13.15 -10.31 18.08
CA THR A 71 -13.12 -10.65 19.51
C THR A 71 -14.32 -10.12 20.27
N ARG A 72 -14.97 -9.07 19.79
CA ARG A 72 -16.19 -8.52 20.39
C ARG A 72 -17.42 -9.39 20.12
N GLU A 73 -17.37 -10.19 19.05
CA GLU A 73 -18.43 -11.12 18.64
C GLU A 73 -18.17 -12.56 19.16
N MET A 74 -17.02 -12.80 19.82
CA MET A 74 -16.65 -14.11 20.33
C MET A 74 -17.73 -14.67 21.29
N THR A 75 -18.10 -15.94 21.10
CA THR A 75 -19.09 -16.70 21.91
C THR A 75 -18.41 -17.87 22.61
N GLU A 76 -19.09 -18.47 23.56
CA GLU A 76 -18.58 -19.63 24.32
C GLU A 76 -18.64 -20.95 23.53
N ASP A 77 -19.35 -20.95 22.39
CA ASP A 77 -19.66 -22.16 21.64
C ASP A 77 -18.44 -22.77 20.93
N ILE A 78 -17.38 -22.00 20.77
CA ILE A 78 -16.13 -22.44 20.11
C ILE A 78 -14.94 -22.26 21.03
N SER A 79 -13.92 -23.10 20.88
CA SER A 79 -12.67 -22.92 21.60
C SER A 79 -11.96 -21.63 21.16
N PHE A 80 -11.16 -21.04 22.05
CA PHE A 80 -10.40 -19.83 21.73
C PHE A 80 -9.41 -20.05 20.57
N ALA A 81 -8.82 -21.25 20.47
CA ALA A 81 -7.93 -21.61 19.37
C ALA A 81 -8.69 -21.72 18.03
N ASP A 82 -9.88 -22.32 18.03
CA ASP A 82 -10.72 -22.41 16.83
C ASP A 82 -11.24 -21.02 16.41
N PHE A 83 -11.56 -20.17 17.37
CA PHE A 83 -11.92 -18.77 17.10
C PHE A 83 -10.78 -18.06 16.36
N ILE A 84 -9.55 -18.09 16.89
CA ILE A 84 -8.38 -17.46 16.24
C ILE A 84 -8.18 -18.03 14.82
N SER A 85 -8.30 -19.34 14.66
CA SER A 85 -8.15 -20.02 13.39
C SER A 85 -9.21 -19.60 12.38
N SER A 86 -10.48 -19.52 12.80
CA SER A 86 -11.59 -19.12 11.93
C SER A 86 -11.45 -17.69 11.43
N VAL A 87 -11.09 -16.74 12.29
CA VAL A 87 -10.84 -15.34 11.93
C VAL A 87 -9.65 -15.25 10.94
N SER A 88 -8.57 -15.99 11.22
CA SER A 88 -7.38 -16.02 10.37
C SER A 88 -7.72 -16.52 8.96
N ASN A 89 -8.43 -17.64 8.88
CA ASN A 89 -8.83 -18.25 7.60
C ASN A 89 -9.79 -17.33 6.82
N ARG A 90 -10.76 -16.70 7.50
CA ARG A 90 -11.69 -15.76 6.87
C ARG A 90 -10.96 -14.57 6.23
N LEU A 91 -9.94 -14.04 6.90
CA LEU A 91 -9.16 -12.92 6.38
C LEU A 91 -8.19 -13.36 5.28
N ALA A 92 -7.52 -14.51 5.42
CA ALA A 92 -6.53 -15.00 4.46
C ALA A 92 -7.08 -15.17 3.04
N ILE A 93 -8.35 -15.55 2.90
CA ILE A 93 -8.99 -15.71 1.59
C ILE A 93 -9.37 -14.40 0.90
N THR A 94 -9.37 -13.27 1.61
CA THR A 94 -9.78 -11.96 1.05
C THR A 94 -8.83 -11.49 -0.05
N ARG A 95 -7.51 -11.62 0.16
CA ARG A 95 -6.45 -11.23 -0.79
C ARG A 95 -5.24 -12.17 -0.64
N PRO A 96 -5.26 -13.36 -1.25
CA PRO A 96 -4.24 -14.40 -1.04
C PRO A 96 -2.80 -14.01 -1.40
N THR A 97 -2.60 -12.96 -2.17
CA THR A 97 -1.27 -12.50 -2.61
C THR A 97 -0.70 -11.35 -1.78
N ALA A 98 -1.50 -10.75 -0.87
CA ALA A 98 -1.11 -9.57 -0.11
C ALA A 98 -0.27 -9.95 1.12
N VAL A 99 1.05 -9.70 1.08
CA VAL A 99 2.00 -10.09 2.14
C VAL A 99 1.65 -9.45 3.49
N ASP A 100 1.35 -8.17 3.51
CA ASP A 100 1.02 -7.43 4.74
C ASP A 100 -0.24 -7.96 5.43
N LEU A 101 -1.19 -8.52 4.66
CA LEU A 101 -2.35 -9.21 5.22
C LEU A 101 -1.93 -10.38 6.10
N PHE A 102 -1.07 -11.26 5.56
CA PHE A 102 -0.59 -12.44 6.28
C PHE A 102 0.28 -12.05 7.47
N TYR A 103 1.11 -11.03 7.32
CA TYR A 103 1.93 -10.51 8.41
C TYR A 103 1.04 -9.99 9.57
N ALA A 104 0.00 -9.23 9.27
CA ALA A 104 -0.94 -8.72 10.27
C ALA A 104 -1.73 -9.86 10.94
N ILE A 105 -2.15 -10.87 10.18
CA ILE A 105 -2.80 -12.08 10.71
C ILE A 105 -1.87 -12.78 11.71
N GLU A 106 -0.62 -13.04 11.33
CA GLU A 106 0.34 -13.72 12.21
C GLU A 106 0.69 -12.90 13.46
N LEU A 107 0.77 -11.58 13.34
CA LEU A 107 0.97 -10.69 14.48
C LEU A 107 -0.18 -10.81 15.50
N GLN A 108 -1.42 -10.79 15.02
CA GLN A 108 -2.60 -10.95 15.86
C GLN A 108 -2.71 -12.35 16.45
N LYS A 109 -2.44 -13.39 15.66
CA LYS A 109 -2.40 -14.78 16.13
C LYS A 109 -1.42 -14.94 17.29
N ARG A 110 -0.18 -14.50 17.13
CA ARG A 110 0.85 -14.57 18.19
C ARG A 110 0.40 -13.85 19.46
N ALA A 111 -0.14 -12.63 19.32
CA ALA A 111 -0.60 -11.85 20.47
C ALA A 111 -1.77 -12.51 21.22
N LEU A 112 -2.71 -13.13 20.51
CA LEU A 112 -3.88 -13.77 21.08
C LEU A 112 -3.54 -15.18 21.61
N THR A 113 -2.73 -15.97 20.91
CA THR A 113 -2.33 -17.32 21.35
C THR A 113 -1.58 -17.27 22.67
N ALA A 114 -0.81 -16.21 22.94
CA ALA A 114 -0.15 -16.02 24.22
C ALA A 114 -1.13 -15.92 25.43
N LEU A 115 -2.41 -15.66 25.18
CA LEU A 115 -3.46 -15.67 26.22
C LEU A 115 -3.96 -17.10 26.51
N ALA A 116 -3.88 -18.02 25.53
CA ALA A 116 -4.35 -19.40 25.69
C ALA A 116 -3.49 -20.20 26.68
N ASP A 117 -2.24 -19.80 26.90
CA ASP A 117 -1.28 -20.44 27.82
C ASP A 117 -1.46 -19.97 29.28
N GLN A 118 -2.38 -19.03 29.52
CA GLN A 118 -2.68 -18.54 30.88
C GLN A 118 -3.69 -19.44 31.61
N PRO A 119 -3.76 -19.41 32.94
CA PRO A 119 -4.78 -20.17 33.68
C PRO A 119 -6.17 -19.90 33.14
N LYS A 120 -7.02 -20.93 33.04
CA LYS A 120 -8.38 -20.83 32.49
C LYS A 120 -9.16 -19.73 33.22
N GLU A 121 -9.28 -18.61 32.56
CA GLU A 121 -10.13 -17.51 33.02
C GLU A 121 -11.61 -17.78 32.68
N GLU A 122 -12.53 -17.15 33.40
CA GLU A 122 -13.92 -17.12 32.95
C GLU A 122 -14.02 -16.52 31.56
N PHE A 123 -14.92 -17.04 30.73
CA PHE A 123 -15.09 -16.63 29.31
C PHE A 123 -15.18 -15.11 29.13
N LEU A 124 -15.93 -14.41 29.98
CA LEU A 124 -16.09 -12.95 29.89
C LEU A 124 -14.75 -12.21 30.13
N THR A 125 -13.93 -12.70 31.02
CA THR A 125 -12.61 -12.15 31.32
C THR A 125 -11.66 -12.39 30.14
N LEU A 126 -11.63 -13.62 29.60
CA LEU A 126 -10.87 -13.95 28.40
C LEU A 126 -11.26 -13.05 27.21
N LYS A 127 -12.59 -12.93 26.95
CA LYS A 127 -13.10 -12.08 25.87
C LYS A 127 -12.66 -10.63 26.02
N LYS A 128 -12.77 -10.05 27.21
CA LYS A 128 -12.33 -8.68 27.51
C LYS A 128 -10.84 -8.50 27.30
N THR A 129 -10.04 -9.45 27.78
CA THR A 129 -8.58 -9.43 27.64
C THR A 129 -8.18 -9.57 26.18
N ALA A 130 -8.76 -10.53 25.44
CA ALA A 130 -8.52 -10.73 24.01
C ALA A 130 -8.89 -9.47 23.20
N THR A 131 -10.03 -8.86 23.47
CA THR A 131 -10.45 -7.60 22.82
C THR A 131 -9.43 -6.49 23.04
N SER A 132 -8.96 -6.33 24.28
CA SER A 132 -7.94 -5.31 24.62
C SER A 132 -6.59 -5.59 23.94
N VAL A 133 -6.15 -6.86 23.89
CA VAL A 133 -4.91 -7.26 23.23
C VAL A 133 -5.00 -7.03 21.71
N ALA A 134 -6.08 -7.49 21.07
CA ALA A 134 -6.27 -7.31 19.64
C ALA A 134 -6.31 -5.82 19.25
N LEU A 135 -6.99 -4.99 20.03
CA LEU A 135 -7.03 -3.55 19.81
C LEU A 135 -5.63 -2.92 19.88
N ARG A 136 -4.90 -3.19 20.97
CA ARG A 136 -3.55 -2.64 21.14
C ARG A 136 -2.61 -3.08 20.02
N THR A 137 -2.72 -4.34 19.58
CA THR A 137 -1.92 -4.87 18.48
C THR A 137 -2.25 -4.14 17.17
N ALA A 138 -3.53 -3.88 16.87
CA ALA A 138 -3.95 -3.13 15.69
C ALA A 138 -3.49 -1.67 15.72
N GLN A 139 -3.63 -1.00 16.87
CA GLN A 139 -3.15 0.38 17.04
C GLN A 139 -1.64 0.48 16.89
N LYS A 140 -0.90 -0.47 17.50
CA LYS A 140 0.56 -0.53 17.38
C LYS A 140 0.99 -0.73 15.93
N TRP A 141 0.33 -1.61 15.17
CA TRP A 141 0.57 -1.76 13.73
C TRP A 141 0.48 -0.41 13.01
N CYS A 142 -0.61 0.32 13.24
CA CYS A 142 -0.82 1.62 12.61
C CYS A 142 0.28 2.63 12.98
N ASP A 143 0.62 2.73 14.25
CA ASP A 143 1.61 3.70 14.72
C ASP A 143 3.04 3.34 14.24
N ASP A 144 3.38 2.06 14.19
CA ASP A 144 4.67 1.59 13.68
C ASP A 144 4.78 1.83 12.17
N SER A 145 3.70 1.55 11.40
CA SER A 145 3.64 1.80 9.95
C SER A 145 3.78 3.29 9.62
N ILE A 146 3.16 4.19 10.40
CA ILE A 146 3.31 5.63 10.21
C ILE A 146 4.76 6.07 10.43
N LYS A 147 5.40 5.62 11.53
CA LYS A 147 6.81 5.93 11.81
C LYS A 147 7.74 5.40 10.72
N GLU A 148 7.45 4.23 10.19
CA GLU A 148 8.21 3.65 9.08
C GLU A 148 8.07 4.50 7.82
N CYS A 149 6.85 4.91 7.47
CA CYS A 149 6.59 5.82 6.35
C CYS A 149 7.31 7.16 6.50
N GLU A 150 7.32 7.73 7.71
CA GLU A 150 8.09 8.96 8.01
C GLU A 150 9.59 8.77 7.76
N ALA A 151 10.15 7.66 8.24
CA ALA A 151 11.57 7.36 8.08
C ALA A 151 11.93 7.09 6.59
N ILE A 152 11.08 6.38 5.84
CA ILE A 152 11.22 6.21 4.38
C ILE A 152 11.21 7.59 3.70
N GLY A 153 10.30 8.48 4.11
CA GLY A 153 10.23 9.84 3.61
C GLY A 153 11.53 10.61 3.81
N GLN A 154 12.12 10.53 4.99
CA GLN A 154 13.40 11.18 5.30
C GLN A 154 14.57 10.57 4.49
N ALA A 155 14.63 9.25 4.37
CA ALA A 155 15.67 8.59 3.57
C ALA A 155 15.60 8.99 2.08
N GLY A 156 14.40 9.02 1.51
CA GLY A 156 14.20 9.43 0.12
C GLY A 156 14.37 10.94 -0.11
N LEU A 157 14.11 11.77 0.89
CA LEU A 157 14.35 13.21 0.85
C LEU A 157 15.83 13.54 0.56
N GLU A 158 16.75 12.77 1.11
CA GLU A 158 18.18 12.95 0.86
C GLU A 158 18.58 12.74 -0.61
N VAL A 159 17.84 11.90 -1.34
CA VAL A 159 18.00 11.75 -2.80
C VAL A 159 17.52 13.02 -3.51
N ILE A 160 16.32 13.49 -3.16
CA ILE A 160 15.73 14.69 -3.75
C ILE A 160 16.64 15.91 -3.51
N LYS A 161 17.19 16.06 -2.29
CA LYS A 161 18.16 17.11 -1.95
C LYS A 161 19.39 17.10 -2.84
N LYS A 162 19.96 15.90 -3.08
CA LYS A 162 21.14 15.74 -3.95
C LYS A 162 20.85 16.15 -5.38
N ILE A 163 19.70 15.77 -5.93
CA ILE A 163 19.27 16.14 -7.28
C ILE A 163 19.06 17.65 -7.35
N TYR A 164 18.33 18.23 -6.40
CA TYR A 164 18.07 19.67 -6.34
C TYR A 164 19.35 20.49 -6.20
N ALA A 165 20.27 20.08 -5.33
CA ALA A 165 21.56 20.74 -5.16
C ALA A 165 22.41 20.74 -6.44
N LYS A 166 22.29 19.68 -7.26
CA LYS A 166 23.01 19.54 -8.53
C LYS A 166 22.39 20.38 -9.65
N THR A 167 21.07 20.48 -9.70
CA THR A 167 20.34 21.08 -10.84
C THR A 167 19.88 22.50 -10.60
N GLY A 168 19.58 22.88 -9.34
CA GLY A 168 18.93 24.12 -8.98
C GLY A 168 17.50 24.28 -9.52
N LYS A 169 16.92 23.19 -10.06
CA LYS A 169 15.59 23.16 -10.69
C LYS A 169 14.65 22.26 -9.89
N PRO A 170 13.31 22.44 -10.02
CA PRO A 170 12.37 21.49 -9.43
C PRO A 170 12.72 20.06 -9.80
N VAL A 171 12.69 19.15 -8.83
CA VAL A 171 12.98 17.73 -9.07
C VAL A 171 11.76 17.05 -9.66
N ASN A 172 11.90 16.50 -10.86
CA ASN A 172 10.83 15.84 -11.61
C ASN A 172 10.83 14.34 -11.30
N ILE A 173 9.79 13.89 -10.64
CA ILE A 173 9.66 12.52 -10.12
C ILE A 173 8.55 11.82 -10.87
N LEU A 174 8.82 10.64 -11.47
CA LEU A 174 7.78 9.80 -12.05
C LEU A 174 7.36 8.74 -11.04
N THR A 175 6.05 8.52 -10.90
CA THR A 175 5.51 7.46 -10.05
C THR A 175 4.39 6.70 -10.76
N HIS A 176 4.16 5.46 -10.31
CA HIS A 176 3.18 4.55 -10.87
C HIS A 176 2.31 3.93 -9.77
N CYS A 177 1.02 3.77 -10.02
CA CYS A 177 0.03 3.30 -9.06
C CYS A 177 -0.19 4.29 -7.90
N ASN A 178 -0.56 3.77 -6.75
CA ASN A 178 -0.68 4.54 -5.52
C ASN A 178 0.05 3.83 -4.38
N ALA A 179 1.14 4.42 -3.94
CA ALA A 179 1.88 4.07 -2.74
C ALA A 179 2.06 5.32 -1.84
N GLY A 180 1.02 6.13 -1.81
CA GLY A 180 0.87 7.29 -0.96
C GLY A 180 0.13 6.98 0.34
N TRP A 181 -0.37 8.02 1.01
CA TRP A 181 -1.03 7.88 2.31
C TRP A 181 -2.33 7.06 2.25
N LEU A 182 -3.03 7.03 1.10
CA LEU A 182 -4.20 6.17 0.90
C LEU A 182 -3.86 4.67 0.87
N ALA A 183 -2.66 4.31 0.47
CA ALA A 183 -2.20 2.91 0.47
C ALA A 183 -1.65 2.47 1.84
N CYS A 184 -1.32 3.44 2.68
CA CYS A 184 -0.81 3.25 4.02
C CYS A 184 -1.85 3.72 5.04
N ILE A 185 -1.47 3.97 6.26
CA ILE A 185 -2.33 4.56 7.28
C ILE A 185 -2.23 6.07 7.22
N ASP A 186 -1.02 6.57 6.98
CA ASP A 186 -0.69 7.97 6.79
C ASP A 186 0.62 8.09 6.00
N ILE A 187 0.91 9.27 5.38
CA ILE A 187 2.14 9.66 4.69
C ILE A 187 2.43 8.87 3.40
N GLY A 188 2.40 7.55 3.42
CA GLY A 188 2.75 6.71 2.28
C GLY A 188 4.22 6.26 2.28
N THR A 189 4.61 5.50 1.26
CA THR A 189 5.99 5.05 1.04
C THR A 189 6.64 5.79 -0.14
N ALA A 190 6.15 5.60 -1.37
CA ALA A 190 6.72 6.26 -2.54
C ALA A 190 6.48 7.78 -2.57
N THR A 191 5.36 8.27 -2.04
CA THR A 191 5.08 9.71 -1.98
C THR A 191 5.65 10.39 -0.73
N ALA A 192 6.07 9.64 0.29
CA ALA A 192 6.64 10.19 1.51
C ALA A 192 7.82 11.14 1.28
N PRO A 193 8.82 10.82 0.42
CA PRO A 193 9.90 11.74 0.09
C PRO A 193 9.43 13.04 -0.57
N VAL A 194 8.35 12.98 -1.35
CA VAL A 194 7.75 14.14 -2.02
C VAL A 194 7.17 15.10 -0.98
N TYR A 195 6.41 14.58 -0.01
CA TYR A 195 5.85 15.38 1.08
C TYR A 195 6.93 15.94 2.01
N ALA A 196 7.98 15.15 2.26
CA ALA A 196 9.12 15.60 3.04
C ALA A 196 9.88 16.76 2.34
N ALA A 197 10.08 16.67 1.02
CA ALA A 197 10.68 17.71 0.21
C ALA A 197 9.84 19.00 0.22
N GLN A 198 8.53 18.89 0.03
CA GLN A 198 7.61 20.01 0.08
C GLN A 198 7.65 20.72 1.46
N LYS A 199 7.69 19.96 2.55
CA LYS A 199 7.79 20.50 3.91
C LYS A 199 9.07 21.28 4.14
N GLU A 200 10.18 20.89 3.49
CA GLU A 200 11.46 21.62 3.53
C GLU A 200 11.56 22.73 2.47
N GLY A 201 10.51 22.98 1.69
CA GLY A 201 10.51 24.03 0.66
C GLY A 201 11.33 23.69 -0.58
N ILE A 202 11.68 22.42 -0.78
CA ILE A 202 12.35 21.94 -1.99
C ILE A 202 11.31 21.75 -3.09
N PRO A 203 11.44 22.44 -4.24
CA PRO A 203 10.46 22.34 -5.30
C PRO A 203 10.52 20.97 -5.98
N VAL A 204 9.38 20.33 -6.09
CA VAL A 204 9.19 19.05 -6.78
C VAL A 204 8.05 19.14 -7.77
N HIS A 205 8.07 18.31 -8.80
CA HIS A 205 6.95 18.07 -9.70
C HIS A 205 6.80 16.55 -9.90
N VAL A 206 5.56 16.04 -9.86
CA VAL A 206 5.31 14.60 -9.95
C VAL A 206 4.57 14.27 -11.26
N TRP A 207 5.18 13.44 -12.09
CA TRP A 207 4.53 12.77 -13.20
C TRP A 207 3.79 11.54 -12.68
N VAL A 208 2.47 11.52 -12.82
CA VAL A 208 1.62 10.47 -12.26
C VAL A 208 1.06 9.63 -13.40
N ASP A 209 1.48 8.37 -13.53
CA ASP A 209 0.86 7.41 -14.43
C ASP A 209 -0.59 7.16 -14.02
N GLU A 210 -1.53 7.12 -14.98
CA GLU A 210 -2.94 6.83 -14.68
C GLU A 210 -3.17 5.46 -14.04
N THR A 211 -2.36 4.47 -14.39
CA THR A 211 -2.35 3.10 -13.85
C THR A 211 -3.60 2.30 -14.20
N ARG A 212 -3.77 1.99 -15.51
CA ARG A 212 -4.80 1.06 -15.95
C ARG A 212 -4.59 -0.35 -15.35
N PRO A 213 -5.66 -1.17 -15.16
CA PRO A 213 -7.06 -0.87 -15.50
C PRO A 213 -7.86 -0.09 -14.44
N ARG A 214 -7.42 -0.09 -13.16
CA ARG A 214 -8.19 0.50 -12.04
C ARG A 214 -7.91 1.97 -11.77
N ASN A 215 -6.96 2.56 -12.51
CA ASN A 215 -6.65 3.98 -12.46
C ASN A 215 -6.24 4.50 -11.07
N GLN A 216 -5.44 3.72 -10.30
CA GLN A 216 -4.99 4.13 -8.97
C GLN A 216 -4.13 5.41 -9.00
N GLY A 217 -3.38 5.63 -10.08
CA GLY A 217 -2.64 6.87 -10.25
C GLY A 217 -3.55 8.07 -10.43
N SER A 218 -4.45 8.01 -11.41
CA SER A 218 -5.37 9.13 -11.69
C SER A 218 -6.41 9.35 -10.60
N ARG A 219 -6.89 8.29 -9.96
CA ARG A 219 -7.94 8.40 -8.94
C ARG A 219 -7.42 8.68 -7.54
N LEU A 220 -6.27 8.13 -7.18
CA LEU A 220 -5.78 8.18 -5.80
C LEU A 220 -4.52 9.02 -5.67
N THR A 221 -3.45 8.75 -6.45
CA THR A 221 -2.20 9.51 -6.32
C THR A 221 -2.39 10.96 -6.73
N ALA A 222 -3.08 11.22 -7.85
CA ALA A 222 -3.40 12.59 -8.27
C ALA A 222 -4.25 13.33 -7.24
N PHE A 223 -5.25 12.64 -6.64
CA PHE A 223 -6.06 13.18 -5.56
C PHE A 223 -5.22 13.53 -4.32
N GLU A 224 -4.34 12.62 -3.88
CA GLU A 224 -3.46 12.88 -2.75
C GLU A 224 -2.59 14.12 -2.97
N LEU A 225 -1.93 14.19 -4.14
CA LEU A 225 -1.04 15.30 -4.48
C LEU A 225 -1.80 16.64 -4.58
N GLN A 226 -3.01 16.61 -5.14
CA GLN A 226 -3.88 17.77 -5.22
C GLN A 226 -4.26 18.29 -3.82
N GLU A 227 -4.71 17.40 -2.93
CA GLU A 227 -5.09 17.78 -1.57
C GLU A 227 -3.90 18.30 -0.74
N GLN A 228 -2.71 17.77 -0.99
CA GLN A 228 -1.48 18.25 -0.35
C GLN A 228 -0.82 19.42 -1.10
N LYS A 229 -1.42 19.91 -2.20
CA LYS A 229 -0.91 21.04 -3.00
C LYS A 229 0.50 20.78 -3.57
N VAL A 230 0.82 19.55 -3.89
CA VAL A 230 2.05 19.18 -4.58
C VAL A 230 1.84 19.36 -6.08
N PRO A 231 2.72 20.07 -6.81
CA PRO A 231 2.64 20.15 -8.27
C PRO A 231 2.77 18.79 -8.93
N PHE A 232 1.81 18.45 -9.80
CA PHE A 232 1.82 17.19 -10.56
C PHE A 232 1.20 17.34 -11.95
N THR A 233 1.49 16.39 -12.80
CA THR A 233 0.82 16.20 -14.10
C THR A 233 0.42 14.74 -14.25
N LEU A 234 -0.86 14.50 -14.52
CA LEU A 234 -1.39 13.19 -14.85
C LEU A 234 -1.02 12.82 -16.28
N ILE A 235 -0.52 11.62 -16.49
CA ILE A 235 -0.11 11.07 -17.78
C ILE A 235 -0.69 9.69 -18.02
N THR A 236 -0.79 9.28 -19.29
CA THR A 236 -1.09 7.89 -19.64
C THR A 236 0.06 6.98 -19.29
N ASP A 237 -0.21 5.70 -19.01
CA ASP A 237 0.82 4.73 -18.61
C ASP A 237 1.99 4.60 -19.59
N ASN A 238 1.75 4.85 -20.88
CA ASN A 238 2.78 4.72 -21.92
C ASN A 238 3.63 5.99 -22.10
N ALA A 239 3.27 7.12 -21.48
CA ALA A 239 3.98 8.38 -21.68
C ALA A 239 5.30 8.47 -20.91
N GLY A 240 5.47 7.67 -19.83
CA GLY A 240 6.64 7.76 -18.96
C GLY A 240 7.97 7.59 -19.70
N GLY A 241 8.07 6.60 -20.60
CA GLY A 241 9.28 6.39 -21.42
C GLY A 241 9.60 7.58 -22.33
N HIS A 242 8.58 8.21 -22.95
CA HIS A 242 8.74 9.42 -23.75
C HIS A 242 9.33 10.58 -22.92
N LEU A 243 8.79 10.81 -21.71
CA LEU A 243 9.29 11.86 -20.83
C LEU A 243 10.75 11.62 -20.42
N MET A 244 11.13 10.36 -20.16
CA MET A 244 12.49 9.98 -19.82
C MET A 244 13.47 10.26 -20.98
N GLN A 245 13.09 9.90 -22.21
CA GLN A 245 13.89 10.17 -23.42
C GLN A 245 14.14 11.67 -23.66
N HIS A 246 13.24 12.53 -23.18
CA HIS A 246 13.35 13.98 -23.33
C HIS A 246 13.93 14.69 -22.11
N GLY A 247 14.49 13.96 -21.15
CA GLY A 247 15.13 14.52 -19.95
C GLY A 247 14.16 15.25 -19.02
N MET A 248 12.89 14.84 -19.02
CA MET A 248 11.84 15.45 -18.19
C MET A 248 11.62 14.72 -16.87
N VAL A 249 12.41 13.68 -16.59
CA VAL A 249 12.33 12.88 -15.36
C VAL A 249 13.71 12.78 -14.74
N ASP A 250 13.85 13.17 -13.48
CA ASP A 250 15.10 13.11 -12.73
C ASP A 250 15.26 11.82 -11.93
N MET A 251 14.14 11.23 -11.50
CA MET A 251 14.07 9.94 -10.79
C MET A 251 12.70 9.29 -10.93
N VAL A 252 12.67 7.97 -10.81
CA VAL A 252 11.44 7.21 -10.65
C VAL A 252 11.36 6.68 -9.22
N ILE A 253 10.19 6.76 -8.59
CA ILE A 253 9.93 6.13 -7.31
C ILE A 253 8.56 5.46 -7.31
N VAL A 254 8.52 4.19 -6.94
CA VAL A 254 7.30 3.38 -6.83
C VAL A 254 7.22 2.70 -5.47
N GLY A 255 6.06 2.17 -5.13
CA GLY A 255 5.91 1.28 -3.99
C GLY A 255 6.26 -0.17 -4.33
N THR A 256 5.95 -1.07 -3.41
CA THR A 256 6.07 -2.51 -3.59
C THR A 256 4.91 -3.23 -2.90
N ASP A 257 4.37 -4.24 -3.55
CA ASP A 257 3.43 -5.18 -2.94
C ASP A 257 4.18 -6.37 -2.32
N ARG A 258 5.37 -6.72 -2.89
CA ARG A 258 6.29 -7.73 -2.35
C ARG A 258 7.69 -7.49 -2.90
N THR A 259 8.69 -7.52 -2.03
CA THR A 259 10.11 -7.51 -2.40
C THR A 259 10.77 -8.80 -1.92
N THR A 260 11.52 -9.47 -2.78
CA THR A 260 12.18 -10.73 -2.45
C THR A 260 13.55 -10.49 -1.83
N ARG A 261 14.16 -11.56 -1.26
CA ARG A 261 15.51 -11.44 -0.67
C ARG A 261 16.61 -11.12 -1.68
N ASN A 262 16.43 -11.45 -2.98
CA ASN A 262 17.38 -11.08 -4.02
C ASN A 262 17.16 -9.65 -4.55
N GLY A 263 16.11 -8.96 -4.12
CA GLY A 263 15.79 -7.59 -4.47
C GLY A 263 14.83 -7.45 -5.67
N ASP A 264 14.25 -8.52 -6.17
CA ASP A 264 13.17 -8.42 -7.16
C ASP A 264 11.92 -7.84 -6.52
N VAL A 265 11.20 -6.99 -7.24
CA VAL A 265 10.04 -6.27 -6.73
C VAL A 265 8.79 -6.58 -7.54
N ALA A 266 7.80 -7.21 -6.91
CA ALA A 266 6.45 -7.27 -7.44
C ALA A 266 5.69 -5.99 -7.07
N ASN A 267 5.14 -5.32 -8.08
CA ASN A 267 4.32 -4.13 -7.91
C ASN A 267 3.26 -4.07 -9.02
N LYS A 268 2.40 -3.07 -8.97
CA LYS A 268 1.32 -2.87 -9.94
C LYS A 268 1.84 -3.04 -11.38
N ILE A 269 1.05 -3.79 -12.19
CA ILE A 269 1.34 -4.01 -13.62
C ILE A 269 1.72 -2.70 -14.32
N GLY A 270 2.81 -2.71 -15.10
CA GLY A 270 3.41 -1.54 -15.73
C GLY A 270 4.67 -1.01 -15.03
N THR A 271 4.95 -1.44 -13.81
CA THR A 271 6.17 -1.06 -13.06
C THR A 271 7.43 -1.53 -13.77
N TYR A 272 7.45 -2.76 -14.27
CA TYR A 272 8.57 -3.31 -15.02
C TYR A 272 8.89 -2.50 -16.28
N LEU A 273 7.86 -2.05 -17.02
CA LEU A 273 8.07 -1.20 -18.21
C LEU A 273 8.69 0.16 -17.86
N LYS A 274 8.31 0.75 -16.70
CA LYS A 274 8.91 1.99 -16.20
C LYS A 274 10.38 1.79 -15.82
N ALA A 275 10.68 0.67 -15.16
CA ALA A 275 12.05 0.34 -14.78
C ALA A 275 12.96 0.08 -16.00
N LEU A 276 12.44 -0.58 -17.05
CA LEU A 276 13.16 -0.73 -18.32
C LEU A 276 13.44 0.61 -18.99
N ALA A 277 12.44 1.49 -19.08
CA ALA A 277 12.61 2.81 -19.66
C ALA A 277 13.59 3.67 -18.84
N ALA A 278 13.52 3.62 -17.51
CA ALA A 278 14.44 4.32 -16.63
C ALA A 278 15.88 3.82 -16.81
N PHE A 279 16.08 2.50 -16.89
CA PHE A 279 17.39 1.89 -17.11
C PHE A 279 18.00 2.30 -18.45
N ASP A 280 17.24 2.25 -19.55
CA ASP A 280 17.68 2.65 -20.89
C ASP A 280 18.09 4.13 -20.93
N ASN A 281 17.39 5.00 -20.20
CA ASN A 281 17.66 6.44 -20.15
C ASN A 281 18.56 6.86 -18.97
N GLN A 282 19.17 5.91 -18.23
CA GLN A 282 20.08 6.16 -17.10
C GLN A 282 19.45 7.00 -15.97
N ILE A 283 18.14 6.86 -15.78
CA ILE A 283 17.39 7.51 -14.70
C ILE A 283 17.33 6.57 -13.50
N PRO A 284 17.69 7.02 -12.29
CA PRO A 284 17.65 6.18 -11.10
C PRO A 284 16.21 5.75 -10.77
N PHE A 285 16.03 4.44 -10.57
CA PHE A 285 14.76 3.82 -10.22
C PHE A 285 14.79 3.37 -8.75
N TYR A 286 13.91 3.92 -7.94
CA TYR A 286 13.80 3.64 -6.51
C TYR A 286 12.50 2.92 -6.17
N VAL A 287 12.54 2.17 -5.06
CA VAL A 287 11.35 1.51 -4.50
C VAL A 287 11.23 1.88 -3.03
N GLY A 288 10.10 2.47 -2.63
CA GLY A 288 9.77 2.70 -1.23
C GLY A 288 9.32 1.39 -0.58
N LEU A 289 10.17 0.81 0.27
CA LEU A 289 10.00 -0.52 0.86
C LEU A 289 9.72 -0.44 2.36
N PRO A 290 8.47 -0.70 2.81
CA PRO A 290 8.20 -1.03 4.19
C PRO A 290 8.65 -2.47 4.49
N LEU A 291 9.16 -2.72 5.70
CA LEU A 291 9.74 -4.01 6.06
C LEU A 291 8.73 -5.17 5.96
N SER A 292 7.47 -4.90 6.21
CA SER A 292 6.39 -5.88 6.09
C SER A 292 6.20 -6.44 4.66
N SER A 293 6.65 -5.70 3.64
CA SER A 293 6.59 -6.14 2.24
C SER A 293 7.86 -6.89 1.79
N LEU A 294 8.86 -7.06 2.67
CA LEU A 294 10.06 -7.87 2.39
C LEU A 294 9.80 -9.35 2.68
N ASP A 295 9.77 -10.17 1.64
CA ASP A 295 9.63 -11.63 1.76
C ASP A 295 10.99 -12.32 1.60
N THR A 296 11.58 -12.70 2.71
CA THR A 296 12.89 -13.33 2.78
C THR A 296 12.90 -14.80 2.38
N ASN A 297 11.71 -15.42 2.23
CA ASN A 297 11.58 -16.83 1.83
C ASN A 297 11.68 -17.03 0.32
N ILE A 298 11.45 -15.96 -0.47
CA ILE A 298 11.49 -15.99 -1.93
C ILE A 298 12.82 -15.45 -2.44
N ALA A 299 13.47 -16.22 -3.33
CA ALA A 299 14.77 -15.88 -3.92
C ALA A 299 14.67 -15.40 -5.37
N ASP A 300 13.69 -15.86 -6.14
CA ASP A 300 13.48 -15.51 -7.55
C ASP A 300 12.06 -15.02 -7.74
N GLY A 301 11.91 -13.69 -7.80
CA GLY A 301 10.58 -13.08 -7.85
C GLY A 301 9.80 -13.45 -9.10
N ILE A 302 10.48 -13.64 -10.24
CA ILE A 302 9.82 -13.97 -11.51
C ILE A 302 9.21 -15.38 -11.47
N LYS A 303 9.90 -16.33 -10.84
CA LYS A 303 9.46 -17.73 -10.81
C LYS A 303 8.54 -18.06 -9.64
N GLU A 304 8.76 -17.39 -8.50
CA GLU A 304 8.17 -17.82 -7.24
C GLU A 304 7.00 -16.93 -6.78
N ILE A 305 6.92 -15.66 -7.21
CA ILE A 305 5.79 -14.82 -6.84
C ILE A 305 4.57 -15.16 -7.70
N PRO A 306 3.47 -15.63 -7.09
CA PRO A 306 2.23 -15.83 -7.84
C PRO A 306 1.64 -14.48 -8.25
N ILE A 307 1.39 -14.29 -9.55
CA ILE A 307 0.76 -13.09 -10.06
C ILE A 307 -0.76 -13.27 -10.09
N GLU A 308 -1.46 -12.40 -9.38
CA GLU A 308 -2.93 -12.36 -9.35
C GLU A 308 -3.47 -12.01 -10.73
N GLU A 309 -4.26 -12.90 -11.32
CA GLU A 309 -5.07 -12.60 -12.49
C GLU A 309 -6.48 -12.23 -12.02
N ARG A 310 -6.90 -11.02 -12.36
CA ARG A 310 -8.16 -10.41 -11.93
C ARG A 310 -9.22 -10.51 -13.02
N SER A 311 -10.45 -10.11 -12.68
CA SER A 311 -11.54 -10.11 -13.66
C SER A 311 -11.19 -9.28 -14.92
N ALA A 312 -11.42 -9.86 -16.09
CA ALA A 312 -11.31 -9.20 -17.38
C ALA A 312 -12.21 -7.96 -17.49
N ASP A 313 -13.28 -7.90 -16.71
CA ASP A 313 -14.18 -6.74 -16.65
C ASP A 313 -13.46 -5.45 -16.27
N GLU A 314 -12.41 -5.50 -15.46
CA GLU A 314 -11.63 -4.30 -15.12
C GLU A 314 -10.92 -3.72 -16.34
N VAL A 315 -10.57 -4.55 -17.34
CA VAL A 315 -9.98 -4.12 -18.62
C VAL A 315 -11.04 -3.59 -19.56
N HIS A 316 -12.19 -4.25 -19.61
CA HIS A 316 -13.29 -3.89 -20.53
C HIS A 316 -14.01 -2.61 -20.14
N TRP A 317 -14.05 -2.30 -18.86
CA TRP A 317 -14.84 -1.20 -18.34
C TRP A 317 -13.95 -0.14 -17.67
N ILE A 318 -14.40 1.10 -17.75
CA ILE A 318 -13.81 2.21 -17.03
C ILE A 318 -14.89 2.96 -16.27
N GLU A 319 -14.56 3.37 -15.05
CA GLU A 319 -15.42 4.24 -14.23
C GLU A 319 -14.93 5.67 -14.31
N GLY A 320 -15.83 6.61 -14.51
CA GLY A 320 -15.52 8.03 -14.57
C GLY A 320 -16.70 8.90 -14.16
N TRP A 321 -16.44 10.19 -13.96
CA TRP A 321 -17.43 11.19 -13.63
C TRP A 321 -18.05 11.78 -14.90
N ASN A 322 -19.36 11.67 -15.07
CA ASN A 322 -20.07 12.19 -16.25
C ASN A 322 -20.58 13.62 -16.09
N GLY A 323 -20.21 14.32 -15.03
CA GLY A 323 -20.72 15.65 -14.65
C GLY A 323 -21.77 15.61 -13.54
N THR A 324 -22.41 14.46 -13.28
CA THR A 324 -23.46 14.31 -12.25
C THR A 324 -23.24 13.13 -11.32
N LYS A 325 -22.70 12.02 -11.82
CA LYS A 325 -22.47 10.78 -11.07
C LYS A 325 -21.28 10.01 -11.63
N ILE A 326 -20.81 9.02 -10.88
CA ILE A 326 -19.87 8.02 -11.36
C ILE A 326 -20.65 7.08 -12.31
N GLU A 327 -20.14 6.88 -13.51
CA GLU A 327 -20.67 5.91 -14.47
C GLU A 327 -19.58 4.93 -14.88
N LYS A 328 -19.99 3.68 -15.11
CA LYS A 328 -19.15 2.61 -15.64
C LYS A 328 -19.50 2.41 -17.11
N VAL A 329 -18.52 2.64 -17.98
CA VAL A 329 -18.71 2.51 -19.44
C VAL A 329 -17.78 1.46 -20.03
N ARG A 330 -18.26 0.72 -21.02
CA ARG A 330 -17.46 -0.26 -21.74
C ARG A 330 -16.63 0.45 -22.81
N ILE A 331 -15.34 0.07 -22.89
CA ILE A 331 -14.37 0.68 -23.82
C ILE A 331 -13.80 -0.31 -24.84
N SER A 332 -14.31 -1.53 -24.87
CA SER A 332 -13.84 -2.59 -25.78
C SER A 332 -15.01 -3.26 -26.51
N PRO A 333 -14.78 -3.98 -27.64
CA PRO A 333 -15.80 -4.79 -28.29
C PRO A 333 -16.44 -5.78 -27.31
N PHE A 334 -17.72 -6.15 -27.54
CA PHE A 334 -18.49 -7.00 -26.61
C PHE A 334 -17.87 -8.37 -26.40
N ASP A 335 -17.35 -8.98 -27.46
CA ASP A 335 -16.82 -10.34 -27.43
C ASP A 335 -15.27 -10.40 -27.41
N ALA A 336 -14.60 -9.26 -27.14
CA ALA A 336 -13.14 -9.22 -27.05
C ALA A 336 -12.67 -10.00 -25.82
N PRO A 337 -11.78 -11.01 -25.98
CA PRO A 337 -11.13 -11.62 -24.82
C PRO A 337 -10.18 -10.63 -24.15
N ALA A 338 -10.03 -10.69 -22.81
CA ALA A 338 -9.06 -9.88 -22.08
C ALA A 338 -8.41 -10.67 -20.96
N ALA A 339 -7.14 -10.36 -20.70
CA ALA A 339 -6.39 -10.84 -19.56
C ALA A 339 -6.03 -9.64 -18.66
N ASN A 340 -6.08 -9.83 -17.35
CA ASN A 340 -5.89 -8.76 -16.37
C ASN A 340 -4.91 -9.21 -15.29
N PHE A 341 -3.62 -9.08 -15.56
CA PHE A 341 -2.57 -9.32 -14.58
C PHE A 341 -2.48 -8.13 -13.63
N GLY A 342 -2.58 -8.39 -12.31
CA GLY A 342 -2.58 -7.34 -11.29
C GLY A 342 -1.22 -6.70 -11.07
N PHE A 343 -0.15 -7.48 -11.26
CA PHE A 343 1.23 -7.12 -10.93
C PHE A 343 2.18 -7.58 -12.02
N ASP A 344 3.37 -6.96 -12.04
CA ASP A 344 4.55 -7.50 -12.70
C ASP A 344 5.74 -7.54 -11.73
N VAL A 345 6.80 -8.27 -12.11
CA VAL A 345 8.02 -8.36 -11.32
C VAL A 345 9.12 -7.57 -12.00
N THR A 346 9.63 -6.57 -11.32
CA THR A 346 10.82 -5.80 -11.72
C THR A 346 12.06 -6.50 -11.17
N PRO A 347 12.95 -7.03 -12.01
CA PRO A 347 14.21 -7.63 -11.56
C PRO A 347 15.10 -6.62 -10.81
N ALA A 348 15.77 -7.07 -9.77
CA ALA A 348 16.67 -6.28 -8.93
C ALA A 348 17.67 -5.40 -9.72
N ARG A 349 18.19 -5.92 -10.83
CA ARG A 349 19.13 -5.19 -11.72
C ARG A 349 18.58 -3.88 -12.31
N LEU A 350 17.26 -3.72 -12.35
CA LEU A 350 16.59 -2.52 -12.85
C LEU A 350 16.27 -1.51 -11.73
N ILE A 351 16.46 -1.88 -10.47
CA ILE A 351 16.26 -1.00 -9.32
C ILE A 351 17.57 -0.28 -9.03
N THR A 352 17.96 0.57 -9.97
CA THR A 352 19.29 1.19 -10.03
C THR A 352 19.55 2.22 -8.93
N GLY A 353 18.51 2.83 -8.38
CA GLY A 353 18.57 3.76 -7.25
C GLY A 353 18.58 3.07 -5.89
N GLY A 354 17.98 1.87 -5.80
CA GLY A 354 17.89 1.07 -4.58
C GLY A 354 16.52 1.11 -3.91
N LEU A 355 16.45 0.40 -2.78
CA LEU A 355 15.28 0.27 -1.92
C LEU A 355 15.34 1.35 -0.83
N ILE A 356 14.39 2.28 -0.81
CA ILE A 356 14.28 3.32 0.21
C ILE A 356 13.51 2.72 1.39
N THR A 357 14.16 2.60 2.53
CA THR A 357 13.63 1.97 3.74
C THR A 357 13.72 2.91 4.94
N ALA A 358 13.12 2.52 6.05
CA ALA A 358 13.22 3.27 7.30
C ALA A 358 14.68 3.37 7.85
N LYS A 359 15.57 2.47 7.42
CA LYS A 359 16.99 2.47 7.83
C LYS A 359 17.91 3.22 6.85
N GLY A 360 17.38 3.72 5.75
CA GLY A 360 18.14 4.35 4.66
C GLY A 360 17.92 3.64 3.33
N ILE A 361 18.84 3.83 2.38
CA ILE A 361 18.75 3.26 1.04
C ILE A 361 19.64 2.03 0.95
N CYS A 362 19.02 0.89 0.61
CA CYS A 362 19.68 -0.40 0.42
C CYS A 362 19.77 -0.72 -1.08
N PRO A 363 20.94 -1.11 -1.61
CA PRO A 363 21.00 -1.65 -2.96
C PRO A 363 20.14 -2.90 -3.13
N ALA A 364 19.47 -3.02 -4.28
CA ALA A 364 18.57 -4.15 -4.54
C ALA A 364 19.36 -5.39 -4.99
N ASN A 365 19.96 -6.10 -4.05
CA ASN A 365 20.59 -7.40 -4.26
C ASN A 365 20.66 -8.20 -2.95
N GLU A 366 20.79 -9.51 -3.06
CA GLU A 366 20.70 -10.44 -1.92
C GLU A 366 21.75 -10.15 -0.83
N LYS A 367 22.99 -9.85 -1.23
CA LYS A 367 24.08 -9.60 -0.29
C LYS A 367 23.80 -8.37 0.58
N ASP A 368 23.47 -7.26 -0.08
CA ASP A 368 23.26 -5.99 0.61
C ASP A 368 21.96 -6.03 1.44
N ILE A 369 20.89 -6.65 0.94
CA ILE A 369 19.63 -6.84 1.67
C ILE A 369 19.88 -7.68 2.93
N SER A 370 20.58 -8.82 2.79
CA SER A 370 20.87 -9.68 3.94
C SER A 370 21.68 -8.96 5.01
N GLN A 371 22.70 -8.21 4.60
CA GLN A 371 23.54 -7.44 5.51
C GLN A 371 22.77 -6.26 6.15
N PHE A 372 21.96 -5.55 5.36
CA PHE A 372 21.24 -4.35 5.78
C PHE A 372 20.13 -4.66 6.80
N PHE A 373 19.46 -5.79 6.64
CA PHE A 373 18.36 -6.20 7.50
C PHE A 373 18.77 -7.22 8.58
N ASN A 374 20.02 -7.72 8.58
CA ASN A 374 20.55 -8.77 9.47
C ASN A 374 19.74 -10.07 9.35
N LEU A 375 19.58 -10.56 8.11
CA LEU A 375 18.84 -11.79 7.80
C LEU A 375 19.72 -13.03 7.86
#